data_1ad565a4a742538f0b022b1cc0cf1668
#
_entry.id   1ad565a4a742538f0b022b1cc0cf1668
#
_cell.length_a   1.000
_cell.length_b   1.000
_cell.length_c   1.000
_cell.angle_alpha   90.00
_cell.angle_beta   90.00
_cell.angle_gamma   90.00
#
_symmetry.space_group_name_H-M   'P 1'
#
loop_
_entity.id
_entity.type
_entity.pdbx_description
1 polymer ?
#
loop_
_entity_poly.entity_id
_entity_poly.type
_entity_poly.pdbx_seq_one_letter_code
_entity_poly.pdbx_strand_id
1 'polypeptide(L)'
;MSKQAKSLTLFGFFAITASMVMTVYEYPTFATSGFHLVFFLLLGGFLWFLPVALCAAEMATVDGWQEGGIFSWVGNTLGERFGFAAIFFQWFQITVGFVTMIYFILGALSYVFDFPALESNSFIKFIGVLIIFWGLTFSQLGGTKNTAKIAKFGFIIGILIPAIILFILGIAYVAGGNPLHVTFSKEAFIPDFSKASTLVIFVSFILAYMGVEASASHVNEMTNPKRDYPLAMIMLVILAIALNTIGGLTISAVLPLKDLSLSSGVVQTFQALILHFGSGLGWAVKLIAIMIALGVMGEVSAWVVGPSRGMYTAAEQGLLPEKMKKVNKHGVPVPLIMVQGIVVTIWAAILTFGGGGNNLSFLTAISLTVVIYLVGYLLFFIGYLVLIFKKSSLKRTYQIPGGKIVKVIVALIGLVTSIFALCISFVPPASIAAKSDTTYMVILSISFIVTVLIPFIIYAVHDKKDISPKDITHLDSSDINKFTHPRARGEHIINPDDKHIMNQDKL
;
A
#
# COMPACT_ATOMS: atom_id res chain seq x y z
N MET A 1 3.90 -24.54 19.09
CA MET A 1 2.92 -23.52 18.67
C MET A 1 1.56 -24.17 18.50
N SER A 2 0.52 -23.71 19.20
CA SER A 2 -0.85 -24.20 19.04
C SER A 2 -1.28 -23.98 17.59
N LYS A 3 -1.84 -25.00 16.93
CA LYS A 3 -2.54 -24.81 15.65
C LYS A 3 -3.57 -23.72 15.86
N GLN A 4 -3.32 -22.54 15.30
CA GLN A 4 -4.30 -21.46 15.31
C GLN A 4 -5.58 -22.03 14.66
N ALA A 5 -6.68 -22.02 15.41
CA ALA A 5 -7.92 -22.61 14.93
C ALA A 5 -8.35 -21.85 13.65
N LYS A 6 -8.57 -22.56 12.55
CA LYS A 6 -9.10 -22.02 11.32
C LYS A 6 -10.49 -21.44 11.59
N SER A 7 -10.59 -20.15 11.80
CA SER A 7 -11.82 -19.47 12.22
C SER A 7 -12.22 -18.33 11.29
N LEU A 8 -11.35 -17.96 10.34
CA LEU A 8 -11.60 -16.82 9.46
C LEU A 8 -12.54 -17.22 8.31
N THR A 9 -13.72 -16.62 8.30
CA THR A 9 -14.73 -16.83 7.26
C THR A 9 -14.39 -16.03 6.00
N LEU A 10 -15.02 -16.36 4.85
CA LEU A 10 -14.96 -15.57 3.61
C LEU A 10 -15.19 -14.07 3.87
N PHE A 11 -16.28 -13.73 4.55
CA PHE A 11 -16.60 -12.31 4.82
C PHE A 11 -15.65 -11.67 5.83
N GLY A 12 -15.14 -12.41 6.81
CA GLY A 12 -14.13 -11.91 7.72
C GLY A 12 -12.83 -11.55 7.00
N PHE A 13 -12.36 -12.43 6.14
CA PHE A 13 -11.18 -12.19 5.30
C PHE A 13 -11.40 -11.03 4.33
N PHE A 14 -12.55 -11.02 3.63
CA PHE A 14 -12.93 -9.92 2.74
C PHE A 14 -12.92 -8.57 3.47
N ALA A 15 -13.50 -8.47 4.66
CA ALA A 15 -13.55 -7.23 5.43
C ALA A 15 -12.16 -6.73 5.86
N ILE A 16 -11.27 -7.64 6.28
CA ILE A 16 -9.88 -7.30 6.61
C ILE A 16 -9.18 -6.72 5.39
N THR A 17 -9.26 -7.42 4.24
CA THR A 17 -8.58 -6.97 3.02
C THR A 17 -9.17 -5.67 2.48
N ALA A 18 -10.51 -5.53 2.50
CA ALA A 18 -11.19 -4.31 2.09
C ALA A 18 -10.74 -3.09 2.91
N SER A 19 -10.57 -3.24 4.23
CA SER A 19 -10.11 -2.14 5.09
C SER A 19 -8.65 -1.73 4.86
N MET A 20 -7.87 -2.53 4.15
CA MET A 20 -6.48 -2.22 3.79
C MET A 20 -6.35 -1.60 2.40
N VAL A 21 -7.29 -1.89 1.49
CA VAL A 21 -7.22 -1.51 0.07
C VAL A 21 -8.22 -0.40 -0.27
N MET A 22 -9.37 -0.32 0.45
CA MET A 22 -10.39 0.67 0.14
C MET A 22 -10.12 2.00 0.82
N THR A 23 -10.00 3.05 0.03
CA THR A 23 -9.77 4.41 0.51
C THR A 23 -10.61 5.42 -0.27
N VAL A 24 -10.77 6.63 0.27
CA VAL A 24 -11.45 7.74 -0.41
C VAL A 24 -10.49 8.86 -0.82
N TYR A 25 -9.28 8.87 -0.27
CA TYR A 25 -8.33 9.97 -0.52
C TYR A 25 -7.78 10.00 -1.95
N GLU A 26 -7.92 8.91 -2.69
CA GLU A 26 -7.46 8.80 -4.09
C GLU A 26 -8.50 9.28 -5.12
N TYR A 27 -9.78 9.39 -4.74
CA TYR A 27 -10.85 9.75 -5.67
C TYR A 27 -10.57 11.05 -6.44
N PRO A 28 -10.03 12.13 -5.84
CA PRO A 28 -9.69 13.35 -6.58
C PRO A 28 -8.64 13.11 -7.65
N THR A 29 -7.65 12.26 -7.37
CA THR A 29 -6.60 11.90 -8.35
C THR A 29 -7.21 11.15 -9.54
N PHE A 30 -8.11 10.20 -9.30
CA PHE A 30 -8.80 9.48 -10.37
C PHE A 30 -9.67 10.42 -11.20
N ALA A 31 -10.36 11.37 -10.55
CA ALA A 31 -11.22 12.35 -11.20
C ALA A 31 -10.46 13.21 -12.23
N THR A 32 -9.15 13.43 -12.07
CA THR A 32 -8.33 14.18 -13.04
C THR A 32 -8.31 13.53 -14.42
N SER A 33 -8.64 12.24 -14.52
CA SER A 33 -8.68 11.46 -15.76
C SER A 33 -10.06 11.53 -16.45
N GLY A 34 -11.04 12.22 -15.87
CA GLY A 34 -12.42 12.23 -16.41
C GLY A 34 -12.95 10.80 -16.59
N PHE A 35 -13.57 10.51 -17.74
CA PHE A 35 -14.13 9.18 -17.98
C PHE A 35 -13.07 8.08 -18.26
N HIS A 36 -11.82 8.44 -18.59
CA HIS A 36 -10.70 7.48 -18.69
C HIS A 36 -10.45 6.73 -17.38
N LEU A 37 -10.87 7.27 -16.23
CA LEU A 37 -10.68 6.59 -14.93
C LEU A 37 -11.28 5.19 -14.91
N VAL A 38 -12.42 4.98 -15.57
CA VAL A 38 -13.08 3.65 -15.64
C VAL A 38 -12.18 2.66 -16.37
N PHE A 39 -11.59 3.09 -17.50
CA PHE A 39 -10.64 2.28 -18.25
C PHE A 39 -9.43 1.88 -17.41
N PHE A 40 -8.82 2.85 -16.73
CA PHE A 40 -7.62 2.58 -15.91
C PHE A 40 -7.91 1.72 -14.69
N LEU A 41 -9.09 1.87 -14.05
CA LEU A 41 -9.52 1.00 -12.96
C LEU A 41 -9.72 -0.44 -13.43
N LEU A 42 -10.35 -0.64 -14.58
CA LEU A 42 -10.50 -1.97 -15.19
C LEU A 42 -9.12 -2.56 -15.52
N LEU A 43 -8.27 -1.79 -16.16
CA LEU A 43 -6.92 -2.22 -16.54
C LEU A 43 -6.11 -2.63 -15.30
N GLY A 44 -6.03 -1.77 -14.28
CA GLY A 44 -5.31 -2.05 -13.04
C GLY A 44 -5.90 -3.23 -12.27
N GLY A 45 -7.23 -3.30 -12.17
CA GLY A 45 -7.93 -4.37 -11.46
C GLY A 45 -7.67 -5.75 -12.06
N PHE A 46 -7.79 -5.89 -13.38
CA PHE A 46 -7.64 -7.19 -14.05
C PHE A 46 -6.19 -7.53 -14.42
N LEU A 47 -5.38 -6.56 -14.83
CA LEU A 47 -4.02 -6.85 -15.31
C LEU A 47 -2.96 -6.71 -14.21
N TRP A 48 -3.30 -6.12 -13.07
CA TRP A 48 -2.34 -5.97 -11.97
C TRP A 48 -2.84 -6.53 -10.64
N PHE A 49 -3.97 -6.03 -10.11
CA PHE A 49 -4.48 -6.47 -8.82
C PHE A 49 -4.75 -7.97 -8.76
N LEU A 50 -5.51 -8.49 -9.71
CA LEU A 50 -5.87 -9.90 -9.73
C LEU A 50 -4.65 -10.82 -9.85
N PRO A 51 -3.67 -10.57 -10.76
CA PRO A 51 -2.40 -11.29 -10.77
C PRO A 51 -1.65 -11.25 -9.45
N VAL A 52 -1.52 -10.07 -8.80
CA VAL A 52 -0.87 -9.97 -7.48
C VAL A 52 -1.58 -10.84 -6.46
N ALA A 53 -2.90 -10.69 -6.34
CA ALA A 53 -3.69 -11.43 -5.37
C ALA A 53 -3.58 -12.95 -5.54
N LEU A 54 -3.69 -13.43 -6.77
CA LEU A 54 -3.62 -14.87 -7.06
C LEU A 54 -2.23 -15.46 -6.81
N CYS A 55 -1.17 -14.77 -7.25
CA CYS A 55 0.20 -15.19 -7.01
C CYS A 55 0.55 -15.17 -5.52
N ALA A 56 0.12 -14.12 -4.80
CA ALA A 56 0.33 -14.00 -3.36
C ALA A 56 -0.35 -15.14 -2.57
N ALA A 57 -1.57 -15.52 -2.95
CA ALA A 57 -2.26 -16.65 -2.35
C ALA A 57 -1.51 -17.95 -2.52
N GLU A 58 -0.99 -18.22 -3.71
CA GLU A 58 -0.24 -19.43 -3.97
C GLU A 58 1.08 -19.46 -3.17
N MET A 59 1.79 -18.32 -3.08
CA MET A 59 3.02 -18.20 -2.28
C MET A 59 2.75 -18.29 -0.76
N ALA A 60 1.71 -17.64 -0.27
CA ALA A 60 1.34 -17.67 1.15
C ALA A 60 0.90 -19.04 1.65
N THR A 61 0.44 -19.93 0.76
CA THR A 61 0.00 -21.29 1.11
C THR A 61 1.07 -22.35 0.90
N VAL A 62 2.28 -22.00 0.51
CA VAL A 62 3.43 -22.91 0.48
C VAL A 62 3.78 -23.30 1.92
N ASP A 63 3.96 -24.61 2.18
CA ASP A 63 4.32 -25.09 3.50
C ASP A 63 5.64 -24.46 3.98
N GLY A 64 5.60 -23.85 5.16
CA GLY A 64 6.75 -23.15 5.75
C GLY A 64 6.91 -21.67 5.35
N TRP A 65 6.10 -21.14 4.42
CA TRP A 65 6.18 -19.74 3.98
C TRP A 65 5.08 -18.83 4.55
N GLN A 66 4.30 -19.33 5.51
CA GLN A 66 3.13 -18.66 6.08
C GLN A 66 3.50 -17.39 6.86
N GLU A 67 4.68 -17.38 7.48
CA GLU A 67 5.15 -16.25 8.27
C GLU A 67 6.13 -15.39 7.45
N GLY A 68 6.05 -14.06 7.61
CA GLY A 68 6.97 -13.11 6.95
C GLY A 68 6.50 -12.51 5.62
N GLY A 69 5.36 -12.97 5.06
CA GLY A 69 4.77 -12.38 3.86
C GLY A 69 5.77 -12.29 2.70
N ILE A 70 5.85 -11.12 2.03
CA ILE A 70 6.72 -10.90 0.87
C ILE A 70 8.21 -11.16 1.16
N PHE A 71 8.65 -10.95 2.42
CA PHE A 71 10.01 -11.27 2.84
C PHE A 71 10.33 -12.75 2.64
N SER A 72 9.47 -13.63 3.17
CA SER A 72 9.65 -15.07 3.05
C SER A 72 9.49 -15.57 1.62
N TRP A 73 8.50 -15.05 0.89
CA TRP A 73 8.22 -15.49 -0.47
C TRP A 73 9.37 -15.19 -1.43
N VAL A 74 9.85 -13.96 -1.40
CA VAL A 74 10.98 -13.52 -2.24
C VAL A 74 12.29 -14.13 -1.72
N GLY A 75 12.50 -14.17 -0.42
CA GLY A 75 13.69 -14.72 0.19
C GLY A 75 13.89 -16.21 -0.11
N ASN A 76 12.83 -17.01 0.00
CA ASN A 76 12.89 -18.44 -0.32
C ASN A 76 13.02 -18.74 -1.82
N THR A 77 12.77 -17.77 -2.70
CA THR A 77 12.87 -17.97 -4.16
C THR A 77 14.12 -17.34 -4.76
N LEU A 78 14.45 -16.11 -4.39
CA LEU A 78 15.55 -15.32 -4.97
C LEU A 78 16.75 -15.16 -4.02
N GLY A 79 16.61 -15.59 -2.76
CA GLY A 79 17.62 -15.45 -1.72
C GLY A 79 17.34 -14.30 -0.75
N GLU A 80 17.97 -14.37 0.41
CA GLU A 80 17.73 -13.52 1.57
C GLU A 80 17.88 -12.02 1.26
N ARG A 81 18.91 -11.66 0.50
CA ARG A 81 19.17 -10.28 0.09
C ARG A 81 17.98 -9.63 -0.62
N PHE A 82 17.33 -10.37 -1.53
CA PHE A 82 16.16 -9.89 -2.25
C PHE A 82 14.89 -9.95 -1.41
N GLY A 83 14.78 -10.94 -0.51
CA GLY A 83 13.71 -10.98 0.49
C GLY A 83 13.74 -9.75 1.39
N PHE A 84 14.93 -9.40 1.90
CA PHE A 84 15.11 -8.17 2.69
C PHE A 84 14.79 -6.91 1.87
N ALA A 85 15.24 -6.83 0.63
CA ALA A 85 14.91 -5.69 -0.23
C ALA A 85 13.39 -5.57 -0.45
N ALA A 86 12.68 -6.68 -0.70
CA ALA A 86 11.24 -6.66 -0.94
C ALA A 86 10.44 -6.16 0.28
N ILE A 87 10.76 -6.64 1.50
CA ILE A 87 10.09 -6.16 2.71
C ILE A 87 10.48 -4.72 3.06
N PHE A 88 11.72 -4.32 2.76
CA PHE A 88 12.15 -2.93 2.91
C PHE A 88 11.33 -2.01 2.00
N PHE A 89 11.11 -2.36 0.74
CA PHE A 89 10.29 -1.55 -0.17
C PHE A 89 8.85 -1.46 0.30
N GLN A 90 8.26 -2.55 0.79
CA GLN A 90 6.92 -2.55 1.37
C GLN A 90 6.81 -1.62 2.58
N TRP A 91 7.80 -1.64 3.47
CA TRP A 91 7.83 -0.79 4.65
C TRP A 91 8.16 0.67 4.31
N PHE A 92 9.08 0.89 3.36
CA PHE A 92 9.56 2.24 3.05
C PHE A 92 8.56 3.05 2.24
N GLN A 93 7.88 2.43 1.25
CA GLN A 93 6.93 3.12 0.39
C GLN A 93 5.81 3.80 1.20
N ILE A 94 5.31 3.17 2.25
CA ILE A 94 4.23 3.75 3.05
C ILE A 94 4.69 4.98 3.83
N THR A 95 6.00 5.15 4.07
CA THR A 95 6.51 6.37 4.71
C THR A 95 6.25 7.61 3.86
N VAL A 96 6.28 7.47 2.55
CA VAL A 96 5.86 8.51 1.60
C VAL A 96 4.34 8.62 1.55
N GLY A 97 3.64 7.48 1.47
CA GLY A 97 2.19 7.40 1.44
C GLY A 97 1.50 8.10 2.62
N PHE A 98 2.11 8.06 3.81
CA PHE A 98 1.58 8.79 4.97
C PHE A 98 1.48 10.29 4.74
N VAL A 99 2.42 10.88 4.01
CA VAL A 99 2.37 12.31 3.70
C VAL A 99 1.14 12.63 2.85
N THR A 100 0.85 11.81 1.84
CA THR A 100 -0.34 11.95 0.99
C THR A 100 -1.62 11.81 1.81
N MET A 101 -1.73 10.77 2.63
CA MET A 101 -2.88 10.53 3.50
C MET A 101 -3.12 11.72 4.45
N ILE A 102 -2.06 12.26 5.05
CA ILE A 102 -2.20 13.35 6.00
C ILE A 102 -2.47 14.68 5.30
N TYR A 103 -1.95 14.92 4.09
CA TYR A 103 -2.37 16.07 3.28
C TYR A 103 -3.88 16.04 3.04
N PHE A 104 -4.44 14.87 2.77
CA PHE A 104 -5.87 14.70 2.63
C PHE A 104 -6.63 14.96 3.95
N ILE A 105 -6.12 14.48 5.08
CA ILE A 105 -6.69 14.79 6.41
C ILE A 105 -6.68 16.29 6.65
N LEU A 106 -5.57 16.99 6.36
CA LEU A 106 -5.45 18.45 6.52
C LEU A 106 -6.39 19.18 5.58
N GLY A 107 -6.55 18.70 4.33
CA GLY A 107 -7.54 19.21 3.40
C GLY A 107 -8.97 19.11 3.95
N ALA A 108 -9.34 17.96 4.53
CA ALA A 108 -10.65 17.81 5.17
C ALA A 108 -10.81 18.72 6.40
N LEU A 109 -9.79 18.80 7.26
CA LEU A 109 -9.81 19.64 8.46
C LEU A 109 -9.84 21.13 8.12
N SER A 110 -9.34 21.57 6.96
CA SER A 110 -9.43 22.96 6.52
C SER A 110 -10.88 23.43 6.40
N TYR A 111 -11.78 22.53 5.98
CA TYR A 111 -13.23 22.79 5.93
C TYR A 111 -13.88 22.73 7.30
N VAL A 112 -13.44 21.85 8.18
CA VAL A 112 -13.98 21.74 9.55
C VAL A 112 -13.76 23.02 10.33
N PHE A 113 -12.53 23.56 10.25
CA PHE A 113 -12.11 24.72 11.02
C PHE A 113 -12.26 26.06 10.29
N ASP A 114 -12.77 26.04 9.05
CA ASP A 114 -12.78 27.23 8.16
C ASP A 114 -11.38 27.88 8.08
N PHE A 115 -10.34 27.03 8.00
CA PHE A 115 -8.95 27.45 8.03
C PHE A 115 -8.17 26.92 6.81
N PRO A 116 -8.29 27.56 5.63
CA PRO A 116 -7.65 27.12 4.39
C PRO A 116 -6.12 27.05 4.46
N ALA A 117 -5.49 27.76 5.40
CA ALA A 117 -4.05 27.73 5.58
C ALA A 117 -3.50 26.32 5.96
N LEU A 118 -4.33 25.43 6.50
CA LEU A 118 -3.95 24.02 6.73
C LEU A 118 -3.55 23.32 5.43
N GLU A 119 -4.13 23.71 4.30
CA GLU A 119 -3.84 23.13 3.00
C GLU A 119 -2.87 24.03 2.18
N SER A 120 -3.04 25.33 2.21
CA SER A 120 -2.35 26.27 1.30
C SER A 120 -1.01 26.79 1.82
N ASN A 121 -0.81 26.89 3.14
CA ASN A 121 0.44 27.37 3.73
C ASN A 121 1.38 26.18 4.01
N SER A 122 2.53 26.15 3.35
CA SER A 122 3.50 25.04 3.47
C SER A 122 3.98 24.83 4.90
N PHE A 123 4.25 25.88 5.67
CA PHE A 123 4.73 25.73 7.04
C PHE A 123 3.65 25.19 7.98
N ILE A 124 2.43 25.72 7.90
CA ILE A 124 1.28 25.25 8.71
C ILE A 124 0.97 23.79 8.35
N LYS A 125 0.97 23.46 7.04
CA LYS A 125 0.76 22.12 6.55
C LYS A 125 1.82 21.14 7.07
N PHE A 126 3.10 21.53 7.02
CA PHE A 126 4.20 20.70 7.54
C PHE A 126 4.02 20.41 9.03
N ILE A 127 3.74 21.43 9.85
CA ILE A 127 3.48 21.26 11.29
C ILE A 127 2.25 20.38 11.51
N GLY A 128 1.17 20.56 10.73
CA GLY A 128 -0.02 19.72 10.77
C GLY A 128 0.29 18.24 10.47
N VAL A 129 1.15 17.97 9.47
CA VAL A 129 1.62 16.60 9.18
C VAL A 129 2.34 16.00 10.39
N LEU A 130 3.24 16.75 11.00
CA LEU A 130 3.99 16.26 12.17
C LEU A 130 3.06 15.96 13.35
N ILE A 131 2.15 16.87 13.69
CA ILE A 131 1.22 16.69 14.82
C ILE A 131 0.36 15.45 14.60
N ILE A 132 -0.26 15.30 13.42
CA ILE A 132 -1.15 14.20 13.13
C ILE A 132 -0.37 12.88 13.08
N PHE A 133 0.73 12.84 12.34
CA PHE A 133 1.50 11.60 12.17
C PHE A 133 2.08 11.09 13.48
N TRP A 134 2.77 11.96 14.25
CA TRP A 134 3.36 11.57 15.52
C TRP A 134 2.30 11.26 16.58
N GLY A 135 1.18 11.99 16.60
CA GLY A 135 0.04 11.69 17.46
C GLY A 135 -0.54 10.29 17.21
N LEU A 136 -0.78 9.96 15.94
CA LEU A 136 -1.23 8.62 15.54
C LEU A 136 -0.17 7.56 15.84
N THR A 137 1.10 7.83 15.55
CA THR A 137 2.21 6.91 15.83
C THR A 137 2.30 6.56 17.31
N PHE A 138 2.27 7.55 18.19
CA PHE A 138 2.30 7.31 19.63
C PHE A 138 1.06 6.57 20.14
N SER A 139 -0.11 6.81 19.53
CA SER A 139 -1.32 6.05 19.87
C SER A 139 -1.19 4.55 19.59
N GLN A 140 -0.36 4.16 18.60
CA GLN A 140 -0.12 2.76 18.24
C GLN A 140 0.78 2.01 19.23
N LEU A 141 1.51 2.70 20.08
CA LEU A 141 2.33 2.06 21.13
C LEU A 141 1.51 1.26 22.14
N GLY A 142 0.19 1.47 22.20
CA GLY A 142 -0.76 0.69 23.00
C GLY A 142 -1.07 -0.72 22.47
N GLY A 143 -0.56 -1.08 21.29
CA GLY A 143 -0.68 -2.42 20.70
C GLY A 143 -1.84 -2.59 19.72
N THR A 144 -1.85 -3.73 19.02
CA THR A 144 -2.73 -4.05 17.88
C THR A 144 -4.22 -4.08 18.17
N LYS A 145 -4.64 -4.37 19.40
CA LYS A 145 -6.08 -4.38 19.72
C LYS A 145 -6.69 -2.98 19.56
N ASN A 146 -5.95 -1.94 19.93
CA ASN A 146 -6.38 -0.56 19.74
C ASN A 146 -6.37 -0.16 18.28
N THR A 147 -5.30 -0.52 17.54
CA THR A 147 -5.19 -0.29 16.11
C THR A 147 -6.37 -0.88 15.35
N ALA A 148 -6.72 -2.14 15.60
CA ALA A 148 -7.83 -2.82 14.93
C ALA A 148 -9.19 -2.14 15.20
N LYS A 149 -9.42 -1.65 16.42
CA LYS A 149 -10.65 -0.90 16.75
C LYS A 149 -10.72 0.43 15.98
N ILE A 150 -9.61 1.18 15.99
CA ILE A 150 -9.53 2.49 15.31
C ILE A 150 -9.72 2.29 13.80
N ALA A 151 -9.03 1.32 13.20
CA ALA A 151 -9.13 1.02 11.77
C ALA A 151 -10.56 0.59 11.37
N LYS A 152 -11.18 -0.32 12.12
CA LYS A 152 -12.56 -0.76 11.85
C LYS A 152 -13.57 0.38 11.94
N PHE A 153 -13.48 1.19 13.00
CA PHE A 153 -14.37 2.34 13.19
C PHE A 153 -14.15 3.38 12.07
N GLY A 154 -12.88 3.70 11.77
CA GLY A 154 -12.52 4.62 10.70
C GLY A 154 -13.04 4.14 9.35
N PHE A 155 -12.89 2.86 9.01
CA PHE A 155 -13.39 2.30 7.75
C PHE A 155 -14.90 2.46 7.60
N ILE A 156 -15.68 2.09 8.60
CA ILE A 156 -17.15 2.16 8.51
C ILE A 156 -17.63 3.61 8.44
N ILE A 157 -17.19 4.45 9.40
CA ILE A 157 -17.70 5.80 9.54
C ILE A 157 -17.05 6.77 8.56
N GLY A 158 -15.76 6.61 8.28
CA GLY A 158 -15.01 7.59 7.50
C GLY A 158 -14.81 7.23 6.05
N ILE A 159 -15.04 5.97 5.65
CA ILE A 159 -14.90 5.53 4.24
C ILE A 159 -16.24 5.04 3.70
N LEU A 160 -16.83 4.02 4.31
CA LEU A 160 -18.01 3.38 3.75
C LEU A 160 -19.26 4.29 3.75
N ILE A 161 -19.55 4.93 4.89
CA ILE A 161 -20.72 5.83 4.98
C ILE A 161 -20.57 7.05 4.08
N PRO A 162 -19.44 7.82 4.07
CA PRO A 162 -19.25 8.90 3.12
C PRO A 162 -19.33 8.45 1.66
N ALA A 163 -18.76 7.28 1.29
CA ALA A 163 -18.86 6.78 -0.08
C ALA A 163 -20.31 6.52 -0.50
N ILE A 164 -21.14 5.95 0.39
CA ILE A 164 -22.58 5.74 0.13
C ILE A 164 -23.31 7.08 -0.02
N ILE A 165 -23.03 8.05 0.86
CA ILE A 165 -23.65 9.38 0.78
C ILE A 165 -23.24 10.08 -0.52
N LEU A 166 -21.94 10.01 -0.91
CA LEU A 166 -21.44 10.57 -2.16
C LEU A 166 -22.16 9.99 -3.36
N PHE A 167 -22.37 8.68 -3.34
CA PHE A 167 -23.08 7.98 -4.39
C PHE A 167 -24.54 8.44 -4.51
N ILE A 168 -25.26 8.52 -3.39
CA ILE A 168 -26.67 8.97 -3.37
C ILE A 168 -26.78 10.40 -3.86
N LEU A 169 -25.93 11.30 -3.36
CA LEU A 169 -25.94 12.72 -3.77
C LEU A 169 -25.54 12.88 -5.25
N GLY A 170 -24.56 12.10 -5.72
CA GLY A 170 -24.14 12.09 -7.12
C GLY A 170 -25.27 11.65 -8.05
N ILE A 171 -25.98 10.57 -7.72
CA ILE A 171 -27.16 10.14 -8.49
C ILE A 171 -28.26 11.21 -8.49
N ALA A 172 -28.55 11.80 -7.33
CA ALA A 172 -29.58 12.84 -7.23
C ALA A 172 -29.20 14.07 -8.07
N TYR A 173 -27.92 14.45 -8.10
CA TYR A 173 -27.39 15.54 -8.91
C TYR A 173 -27.58 15.28 -10.42
N VAL A 174 -27.20 14.08 -10.88
CA VAL A 174 -27.34 13.67 -12.28
C VAL A 174 -28.82 13.55 -12.67
N ALA A 175 -29.64 12.92 -11.83
CA ALA A 175 -31.09 12.76 -12.07
C ALA A 175 -31.83 14.10 -12.10
N GLY A 176 -31.31 15.13 -11.39
CA GLY A 176 -31.82 16.51 -11.44
C GLY A 176 -31.51 17.25 -12.75
N GLY A 177 -30.81 16.62 -13.72
CA GLY A 177 -30.47 17.24 -15.00
C GLY A 177 -29.41 18.35 -14.90
N ASN A 178 -28.61 18.34 -13.85
CA ASN A 178 -27.58 19.34 -13.63
C ASN A 178 -26.41 19.19 -14.63
N PRO A 179 -25.70 20.28 -14.96
CA PRO A 179 -24.59 20.24 -15.91
C PRO A 179 -23.44 19.39 -15.36
N LEU A 180 -22.89 18.53 -16.22
CA LEU A 180 -21.77 17.66 -15.87
C LEU A 180 -20.48 18.18 -16.49
N HIS A 181 -19.39 18.13 -15.73
CA HIS A 181 -18.05 18.51 -16.17
C HIS A 181 -17.29 17.35 -16.82
N VAL A 182 -17.87 16.16 -16.86
CA VAL A 182 -17.30 14.97 -17.50
C VAL A 182 -18.08 14.64 -18.77
N THR A 183 -17.35 14.26 -19.83
CA THR A 183 -17.92 13.83 -21.10
C THR A 183 -17.97 12.30 -21.15
N PHE A 184 -19.13 11.73 -21.48
CA PHE A 184 -19.30 10.29 -21.67
C PHE A 184 -19.28 9.98 -23.17
N SER A 185 -18.10 9.67 -23.70
CA SER A 185 -17.92 9.22 -25.10
C SER A 185 -16.90 8.11 -25.17
N LYS A 186 -16.79 7.45 -26.31
CA LYS A 186 -15.78 6.41 -26.54
C LYS A 186 -14.36 6.98 -26.44
N GLU A 187 -14.16 8.17 -26.97
CA GLU A 187 -12.88 8.88 -26.95
C GLU A 187 -12.48 9.31 -25.53
N ALA A 188 -13.47 9.65 -24.70
CA ALA A 188 -13.26 9.95 -23.28
C ALA A 188 -13.08 8.70 -22.43
N PHE A 189 -13.47 7.51 -22.90
CA PHE A 189 -13.27 6.23 -22.21
C PHE A 189 -11.90 5.63 -22.48
N ILE A 190 -11.46 5.57 -23.76
CA ILE A 190 -10.18 4.96 -24.14
C ILE A 190 -9.10 6.04 -24.15
N PRO A 191 -8.05 5.95 -23.31
CA PRO A 191 -6.96 6.93 -23.29
C PRO A 191 -6.16 6.91 -24.58
N ASP A 192 -5.58 8.04 -24.95
CA ASP A 192 -4.66 8.16 -26.09
C ASP A 192 -3.29 7.54 -25.71
N PHE A 193 -3.06 6.33 -26.19
CA PHE A 193 -1.82 5.59 -25.92
C PHE A 193 -0.57 6.21 -26.57
N SER A 194 -0.72 7.18 -27.45
CA SER A 194 0.41 7.92 -28.02
C SER A 194 0.97 9.00 -27.07
N LYS A 195 0.22 9.36 -26.02
CA LYS A 195 0.57 10.43 -25.08
C LYS A 195 0.98 9.87 -23.73
N ALA A 196 2.28 9.74 -23.50
CA ALA A 196 2.83 9.23 -22.25
C ALA A 196 2.39 10.04 -21.03
N SER A 197 2.25 11.36 -21.13
CA SER A 197 1.76 12.26 -20.06
C SER A 197 0.30 12.00 -19.64
N THR A 198 -0.50 11.36 -20.50
CA THR A 198 -1.84 10.88 -20.17
C THR A 198 -1.79 9.51 -19.52
N LEU A 199 -0.91 8.64 -20.00
CA LEU A 199 -0.79 7.26 -19.49
C LEU A 199 -0.16 7.19 -18.10
N VAL A 200 0.67 8.16 -17.70
CA VAL A 200 1.32 8.15 -16.37
C VAL A 200 0.33 8.18 -15.23
N ILE A 201 -0.87 8.70 -15.45
CA ILE A 201 -1.92 8.70 -14.42
C ILE A 201 -2.30 7.27 -14.00
N PHE A 202 -2.05 6.25 -14.83
CA PHE A 202 -2.24 4.85 -14.51
C PHE A 202 -1.51 4.43 -13.22
N VAL A 203 -0.40 5.09 -12.90
CA VAL A 203 0.36 4.87 -11.66
C VAL A 203 -0.50 5.07 -10.42
N SER A 204 -1.36 6.12 -10.42
CA SER A 204 -2.29 6.36 -9.32
C SER A 204 -3.34 5.25 -9.20
N PHE A 205 -3.76 4.64 -10.31
CA PHE A 205 -4.69 3.51 -10.29
C PHE A 205 -4.04 2.20 -9.81
N ILE A 206 -2.71 2.06 -9.95
CA ILE A 206 -1.98 0.97 -9.31
C ILE A 206 -1.99 1.14 -7.79
N LEU A 207 -1.83 2.37 -7.27
CA LEU A 207 -1.89 2.64 -5.82
C LEU A 207 -3.20 2.16 -5.21
N ALA A 208 -4.34 2.37 -5.89
CA ALA A 208 -5.66 1.93 -5.45
C ALA A 208 -5.79 0.43 -5.15
N TYR A 209 -4.86 -0.37 -5.60
CA TYR A 209 -4.85 -1.82 -5.48
C TYR A 209 -3.66 -2.36 -4.68
N MET A 210 -2.74 -1.51 -4.24
CA MET A 210 -1.57 -1.93 -3.47
C MET A 210 -1.94 -2.40 -2.07
N GLY A 211 -1.18 -3.38 -1.55
CA GLY A 211 -1.38 -3.92 -0.21
C GLY A 211 -2.20 -5.21 -0.13
N VAL A 212 -2.78 -5.68 -1.24
CA VAL A 212 -3.58 -6.93 -1.25
C VAL A 212 -2.75 -8.15 -0.85
N GLU A 213 -1.46 -8.18 -1.17
CA GLU A 213 -0.54 -9.26 -0.79
C GLU A 213 -0.32 -9.32 0.72
N ALA A 214 -0.43 -8.20 1.43
CA ALA A 214 -0.30 -8.17 2.88
C ALA A 214 -1.41 -8.99 3.56
N SER A 215 -2.61 -9.00 3.00
CA SER A 215 -3.72 -9.83 3.48
C SER A 215 -3.53 -11.31 3.20
N ALA A 216 -2.72 -11.69 2.22
CA ALA A 216 -2.48 -13.09 1.87
C ALA A 216 -1.84 -13.88 3.02
N SER A 217 -1.16 -13.24 3.95
CA SER A 217 -0.64 -13.86 5.18
C SER A 217 -1.75 -14.52 6.03
N HIS A 218 -2.99 -14.02 5.96
CA HIS A 218 -4.15 -14.55 6.68
C HIS A 218 -4.84 -15.74 5.99
N VAL A 219 -4.40 -16.13 4.79
CA VAL A 219 -5.00 -17.25 4.03
C VAL A 219 -5.02 -18.54 4.83
N ASN A 220 -3.98 -18.79 5.63
CA ASN A 220 -3.89 -20.01 6.43
C ASN A 220 -4.84 -20.06 7.64
N GLU A 221 -5.39 -18.91 8.04
CA GLU A 221 -6.41 -18.79 9.08
C GLU A 221 -7.83 -19.07 8.55
N MET A 222 -7.99 -19.09 7.22
CA MET A 222 -9.29 -19.33 6.58
C MET A 222 -9.76 -20.78 6.74
N THR A 223 -11.08 -20.94 6.91
CA THR A 223 -11.72 -22.26 7.01
C THR A 223 -11.57 -23.07 5.71
N ASN A 224 -11.76 -22.43 4.57
CA ASN A 224 -11.66 -23.06 3.25
C ASN A 224 -10.88 -22.18 2.25
N PRO A 225 -9.55 -22.07 2.40
CA PRO A 225 -8.75 -21.13 1.60
C PRO A 225 -8.80 -21.39 0.10
N LYS A 226 -8.97 -22.66 -0.34
CA LYS A 226 -9.03 -22.99 -1.79
C LYS A 226 -10.18 -22.33 -2.52
N ARG A 227 -11.33 -22.21 -1.86
CA ARG A 227 -12.56 -21.62 -2.42
C ARG A 227 -12.69 -20.16 -2.04
N ASP A 228 -12.52 -19.87 -0.76
CA ASP A 228 -12.93 -18.59 -0.18
C ASP A 228 -11.95 -17.47 -0.49
N TYR A 229 -10.64 -17.78 -0.64
CA TYR A 229 -9.66 -16.76 -0.99
C TYR A 229 -9.88 -16.17 -2.40
N PRO A 230 -9.89 -17.00 -3.48
CA PRO A 230 -10.10 -16.43 -4.82
C PRO A 230 -11.46 -15.74 -4.95
N LEU A 231 -12.50 -16.25 -4.29
CA LEU A 231 -13.81 -15.60 -4.28
C LEU A 231 -13.77 -14.24 -3.60
N ALA A 232 -13.09 -14.14 -2.44
CA ALA A 232 -12.89 -12.87 -1.75
C ALA A 232 -12.14 -11.86 -2.64
N MET A 233 -11.11 -12.30 -3.38
CA MET A 233 -10.33 -11.43 -4.26
C MET A 233 -11.15 -10.94 -5.46
N ILE A 234 -11.97 -11.80 -6.06
CA ILE A 234 -12.89 -11.40 -7.14
C ILE A 234 -13.93 -10.40 -6.62
N MET A 235 -14.52 -10.66 -5.46
CA MET A 235 -15.45 -9.71 -4.83
C MET A 235 -14.78 -8.37 -4.53
N LEU A 236 -13.53 -8.41 -4.08
CA LEU A 236 -12.77 -7.21 -3.72
C LEU A 236 -12.43 -6.36 -4.94
N VAL A 237 -11.96 -6.97 -6.04
CA VAL A 237 -11.66 -6.23 -7.27
C VAL A 237 -12.90 -5.58 -7.85
N ILE A 238 -14.05 -6.29 -7.84
CA ILE A 238 -15.32 -5.74 -8.32
C ILE A 238 -15.75 -4.55 -7.45
N LEU A 239 -15.68 -4.70 -6.12
CA LEU A 239 -16.03 -3.63 -5.19
C LEU A 239 -15.08 -2.43 -5.34
N ALA A 240 -13.76 -2.67 -5.48
CA ALA A 240 -12.78 -1.62 -5.67
C ALA A 240 -13.04 -0.82 -6.96
N ILE A 241 -13.25 -1.52 -8.08
CA ILE A 241 -13.60 -0.88 -9.35
C ILE A 241 -14.89 -0.06 -9.18
N ALA A 242 -15.94 -0.62 -8.58
CA ALA A 242 -17.22 0.04 -8.41
C ALA A 242 -17.10 1.32 -7.54
N LEU A 243 -16.52 1.21 -6.34
CA LEU A 243 -16.41 2.34 -5.42
C LEU A 243 -15.50 3.45 -5.96
N ASN A 244 -14.34 3.10 -6.52
CA ASN A 244 -13.41 4.07 -7.09
C ASN A 244 -13.99 4.73 -8.35
N THR A 245 -14.73 3.98 -9.18
CA THR A 245 -15.46 4.52 -10.34
C THR A 245 -16.52 5.53 -9.88
N ILE A 246 -17.34 5.15 -8.92
CA ILE A 246 -18.41 6.01 -8.41
C ILE A 246 -17.80 7.26 -7.76
N GLY A 247 -16.81 7.11 -6.89
CA GLY A 247 -16.15 8.22 -6.23
C GLY A 247 -15.48 9.18 -7.23
N GLY A 248 -14.64 8.66 -8.11
CA GLY A 248 -13.92 9.46 -9.11
C GLY A 248 -14.84 10.13 -10.12
N LEU A 249 -15.85 9.40 -10.65
CA LEU A 249 -16.82 9.99 -11.60
C LEU A 249 -17.72 11.04 -10.96
N THR A 250 -18.14 10.86 -9.71
CA THR A 250 -18.93 11.88 -9.02
C THR A 250 -18.15 13.17 -8.89
N ILE A 251 -16.87 13.09 -8.48
CA ILE A 251 -16.00 14.26 -8.40
C ILE A 251 -15.82 14.91 -9.77
N SER A 252 -15.46 14.11 -10.78
CA SER A 252 -15.25 14.59 -12.15
C SER A 252 -16.50 15.20 -12.79
N ALA A 253 -17.69 14.70 -12.42
CA ALA A 253 -18.95 15.23 -12.91
C ALA A 253 -19.35 16.56 -12.27
N VAL A 254 -19.06 16.72 -10.98
CA VAL A 254 -19.53 17.87 -10.17
C VAL A 254 -18.54 19.03 -10.17
N LEU A 255 -17.22 18.74 -10.19
CA LEU A 255 -16.19 19.77 -10.09
C LEU A 255 -15.46 19.97 -11.41
N PRO A 256 -15.25 21.25 -11.84
CA PRO A 256 -14.33 21.56 -12.93
C PRO A 256 -12.90 21.14 -12.53
N LEU A 257 -12.17 20.47 -13.43
CA LEU A 257 -10.82 19.97 -13.15
C LEU A 257 -9.83 21.06 -12.75
N LYS A 258 -10.01 22.30 -13.25
CA LYS A 258 -9.16 23.46 -12.92
C LYS A 258 -9.25 23.88 -11.45
N ASP A 259 -10.38 23.60 -10.80
CA ASP A 259 -10.68 24.01 -9.42
C ASP A 259 -10.51 22.83 -8.43
N LEU A 260 -10.13 21.64 -8.93
CA LEU A 260 -9.99 20.44 -8.13
C LEU A 260 -8.70 20.44 -7.32
N SER A 261 -8.84 20.41 -6.00
CA SER A 261 -7.73 20.10 -5.09
C SER A 261 -7.61 18.58 -4.90
N LEU A 262 -6.40 18.03 -5.02
CA LEU A 262 -6.17 16.60 -4.79
C LEU A 262 -6.25 16.22 -3.31
N SER A 263 -5.98 17.17 -2.41
CA SER A 263 -6.02 16.95 -0.97
C SER A 263 -7.39 17.21 -0.34
N SER A 264 -8.27 18.01 -0.96
CA SER A 264 -9.59 18.32 -0.41
C SER A 264 -10.76 18.06 -1.37
N GLY A 265 -10.49 17.55 -2.56
CA GLY A 265 -11.48 17.40 -3.63
C GLY A 265 -12.71 16.58 -3.28
N VAL A 266 -12.59 15.59 -2.38
CA VAL A 266 -13.75 14.84 -1.87
C VAL A 266 -14.66 15.78 -1.08
N VAL A 267 -14.11 16.58 -0.16
CA VAL A 267 -14.90 17.53 0.65
C VAL A 267 -15.45 18.67 -0.20
N GLN A 268 -14.66 19.17 -1.17
CA GLN A 268 -15.14 20.13 -2.18
C GLN A 268 -16.39 19.61 -2.90
N THR A 269 -16.38 18.33 -3.31
CA THR A 269 -17.51 17.71 -4.00
C THR A 269 -18.72 17.60 -3.08
N PHE A 270 -18.53 17.18 -1.83
CA PHE A 270 -19.61 17.17 -0.83
C PHE A 270 -20.17 18.57 -0.61
N GLN A 271 -19.32 19.58 -0.51
CA GLN A 271 -19.77 20.96 -0.36
C GLN A 271 -20.61 21.39 -1.56
N ALA A 272 -20.14 21.15 -2.79
CA ALA A 272 -20.87 21.49 -3.99
C ALA A 272 -22.24 20.79 -4.04
N LEU A 273 -22.29 19.50 -3.75
CA LEU A 273 -23.53 18.71 -3.79
C LEU A 273 -24.49 19.11 -2.66
N ILE A 274 -24.01 19.16 -1.43
CA ILE A 274 -24.87 19.44 -0.26
C ILE A 274 -25.46 20.86 -0.34
N LEU A 275 -24.64 21.86 -0.69
CA LEU A 275 -25.12 23.24 -0.80
C LEU A 275 -26.03 23.46 -2.02
N HIS A 276 -25.89 22.62 -3.07
CA HIS A 276 -26.82 22.61 -4.19
C HIS A 276 -28.24 22.21 -3.74
N PHE A 277 -28.36 21.21 -2.86
CA PHE A 277 -29.67 20.79 -2.35
C PHE A 277 -30.20 21.64 -1.17
N GLY A 278 -29.33 22.40 -0.50
CA GLY A 278 -29.76 23.29 0.60
C GLY A 278 -28.63 24.17 1.14
N SER A 279 -28.75 25.48 0.93
CA SER A 279 -27.73 26.45 1.38
C SER A 279 -27.48 26.48 2.89
N GLY A 280 -28.46 26.06 3.72
CA GLY A 280 -28.33 25.98 5.17
C GLY A 280 -27.61 24.71 5.69
N LEU A 281 -27.19 23.80 4.80
CA LEU A 281 -26.62 22.51 5.17
C LEU A 281 -25.09 22.51 5.31
N GLY A 282 -24.45 23.68 5.45
CA GLY A 282 -22.99 23.79 5.64
C GLY A 282 -22.44 22.98 6.81
N TRP A 283 -23.23 22.79 7.89
CA TRP A 283 -22.86 21.94 9.01
C TRP A 283 -22.66 20.46 8.60
N ALA A 284 -23.45 19.97 7.63
CA ALA A 284 -23.33 18.60 7.14
C ALA A 284 -22.04 18.37 6.38
N VAL A 285 -21.54 19.39 5.65
CA VAL A 285 -20.21 19.35 5.01
C VAL A 285 -19.13 19.16 6.06
N LYS A 286 -19.17 19.92 7.15
CA LYS A 286 -18.20 19.80 8.25
C LYS A 286 -18.27 18.44 8.93
N LEU A 287 -19.47 17.90 9.15
CA LEU A 287 -19.65 16.57 9.72
C LEU A 287 -19.02 15.49 8.83
N ILE A 288 -19.28 15.51 7.53
CA ILE A 288 -18.69 14.57 6.58
C ILE A 288 -17.18 14.74 6.50
N ALA A 289 -16.66 15.95 6.52
CA ALA A 289 -15.22 16.22 6.53
C ALA A 289 -14.55 15.62 7.79
N ILE A 290 -15.18 15.72 8.97
CA ILE A 290 -14.70 15.05 10.19
C ILE A 290 -14.72 13.53 10.03
N MET A 291 -15.80 12.96 9.50
CA MET A 291 -15.92 11.52 9.29
C MET A 291 -14.81 11.01 8.37
N ILE A 292 -14.57 11.68 7.26
CA ILE A 292 -13.51 11.33 6.29
C ILE A 292 -12.13 11.45 6.93
N ALA A 293 -11.85 12.55 7.65
CA ALA A 293 -10.58 12.73 8.35
C ALA A 293 -10.33 11.58 9.35
N LEU A 294 -11.33 11.21 10.16
CA LEU A 294 -11.23 10.08 11.10
C LEU A 294 -11.04 8.74 10.37
N GLY A 295 -11.65 8.57 9.19
CA GLY A 295 -11.47 7.38 8.36
C GLY A 295 -10.03 7.19 7.94
N VAL A 296 -9.42 8.22 7.35
CA VAL A 296 -8.03 8.18 6.90
C VAL A 296 -7.06 8.13 8.08
N MET A 297 -7.36 8.76 9.23
CA MET A 297 -6.57 8.56 10.46
C MET A 297 -6.57 7.09 10.92
N GLY A 298 -7.71 6.40 10.78
CA GLY A 298 -7.81 4.96 11.04
C GLY A 298 -6.93 4.13 10.10
N GLU A 299 -6.91 4.47 8.82
CA GLU A 299 -6.07 3.85 7.80
C GLU A 299 -4.58 4.08 8.08
N VAL A 300 -4.15 5.33 8.35
CA VAL A 300 -2.78 5.64 8.78
C VAL A 300 -2.38 4.79 9.98
N SER A 301 -3.24 4.66 10.98
CA SER A 301 -2.98 3.85 12.17
C SER A 301 -2.72 2.38 11.84
N ALA A 302 -3.47 1.80 10.91
CA ALA A 302 -3.28 0.43 10.46
C ALA A 302 -1.94 0.24 9.72
N TRP A 303 -1.62 1.18 8.83
CA TRP A 303 -0.39 1.14 8.04
C TRP A 303 0.89 1.43 8.86
N VAL A 304 0.83 2.16 9.96
CA VAL A 304 1.97 2.35 10.88
C VAL A 304 2.45 1.01 11.44
N VAL A 305 1.52 0.13 11.81
CA VAL A 305 1.86 -1.14 12.48
C VAL A 305 2.12 -2.28 11.50
N GLY A 306 1.33 -2.41 10.44
CA GLY A 306 1.38 -3.55 9.52
C GLY A 306 2.78 -3.81 8.93
N PRO A 307 3.30 -2.90 8.09
CA PRO A 307 4.62 -3.07 7.48
C PRO A 307 5.78 -3.11 8.46
N SER A 308 5.66 -2.39 9.60
CA SER A 308 6.68 -2.43 10.67
C SER A 308 6.83 -3.81 11.30
N ARG A 309 5.76 -4.61 11.34
CA ARG A 309 5.83 -6.01 11.76
C ARG A 309 6.56 -6.90 10.77
N GLY A 310 6.32 -6.71 9.47
CA GLY A 310 7.08 -7.41 8.44
C GLY A 310 8.58 -7.11 8.54
N MET A 311 8.94 -5.83 8.74
CA MET A 311 10.32 -5.42 8.94
C MET A 311 10.91 -5.95 10.25
N TYR A 312 10.10 -6.10 11.30
CA TYR A 312 10.49 -6.72 12.55
C TYR A 312 10.90 -8.19 12.36
N THR A 313 10.20 -8.96 11.51
CA THR A 313 10.61 -10.32 11.15
C THR A 313 12.01 -10.36 10.54
N ALA A 314 12.35 -9.41 9.67
CA ALA A 314 13.72 -9.27 9.16
C ALA A 314 14.74 -8.92 10.26
N ALA A 315 14.34 -8.09 11.23
CA ALA A 315 15.19 -7.81 12.39
C ALA A 315 15.43 -9.05 13.26
N GLU A 316 14.39 -9.85 13.55
CA GLU A 316 14.51 -11.11 14.31
C GLU A 316 15.47 -12.09 13.64
N GLN A 317 15.52 -12.10 12.33
CA GLN A 317 16.46 -12.91 11.55
C GLN A 317 17.88 -12.30 11.47
N GLY A 318 18.16 -11.24 12.22
CA GLY A 318 19.49 -10.64 12.29
C GLY A 318 19.87 -9.77 11.10
N LEU A 319 18.94 -9.34 10.23
CA LEU A 319 19.20 -8.48 9.07
C LEU A 319 19.26 -7.00 9.42
N LEU A 320 18.90 -6.66 10.63
CA LEU A 320 18.96 -5.30 11.18
C LEU A 320 19.67 -5.30 12.53
N PRO A 321 20.20 -4.14 12.96
CA PRO A 321 20.88 -4.03 14.25
C PRO A 321 20.01 -4.55 15.40
N GLU A 322 20.64 -5.17 16.41
CA GLU A 322 19.98 -5.72 17.61
C GLU A 322 18.99 -4.77 18.29
N LYS A 323 19.27 -3.46 18.24
CA LYS A 323 18.38 -2.43 18.80
C LYS A 323 16.99 -2.45 18.13
N MET A 324 16.89 -2.90 16.88
CA MET A 324 15.62 -2.95 16.10
C MET A 324 14.71 -4.11 16.52
N LYS A 325 15.23 -5.10 17.25
CA LYS A 325 14.47 -6.22 17.82
C LYS A 325 13.69 -5.86 19.08
N LYS A 326 13.90 -4.66 19.64
CA LYS A 326 13.24 -4.27 20.89
C LYS A 326 11.76 -4.01 20.69
N VAL A 327 10.95 -4.67 21.50
CA VAL A 327 9.51 -4.46 21.57
C VAL A 327 9.11 -3.92 22.95
N ASN A 328 7.99 -3.19 23.01
CA ASN A 328 7.42 -2.76 24.28
C ASN A 328 6.58 -3.89 24.91
N LYS A 329 5.98 -3.63 26.08
CA LYS A 329 5.10 -4.58 26.80
C LYS A 329 3.87 -5.03 26.01
N HIS A 330 3.54 -4.36 24.92
CA HIS A 330 2.44 -4.69 24.03
C HIS A 330 2.88 -5.38 22.72
N GLY A 331 4.18 -5.78 22.62
CA GLY A 331 4.73 -6.44 21.45
C GLY A 331 4.92 -5.53 20.24
N VAL A 332 5.00 -4.21 20.42
CA VAL A 332 5.19 -3.23 19.34
C VAL A 332 6.67 -2.95 19.14
N PRO A 333 7.21 -3.04 17.92
CA PRO A 333 8.63 -2.78 17.61
C PRO A 333 8.92 -1.27 17.61
N VAL A 334 9.06 -0.68 18.80
CA VAL A 334 9.18 0.77 18.99
C VAL A 334 10.31 1.39 18.17
N PRO A 335 11.56 0.84 18.12
CA PRO A 335 12.62 1.46 17.35
C PRO A 335 12.32 1.55 15.86
N LEU A 336 11.69 0.53 15.27
CA LEU A 336 11.29 0.53 13.85
C LEU A 336 10.23 1.60 13.57
N ILE A 337 9.24 1.73 14.45
CA ILE A 337 8.21 2.76 14.35
C ILE A 337 8.80 4.17 14.51
N MET A 338 9.78 4.37 15.42
CA MET A 338 10.45 5.66 15.55
C MET A 338 11.28 6.01 14.31
N VAL A 339 12.03 5.06 13.75
CA VAL A 339 12.76 5.27 12.49
C VAL A 339 11.78 5.59 11.36
N GLN A 340 10.65 4.88 11.27
CA GLN A 340 9.58 5.19 10.33
C GLN A 340 9.11 6.64 10.48
N GLY A 341 8.88 7.09 11.71
CA GLY A 341 8.46 8.46 11.98
C GLY A 341 9.46 9.52 11.54
N ILE A 342 10.76 9.28 11.76
CA ILE A 342 11.83 10.17 11.29
C ILE A 342 11.81 10.23 9.75
N VAL A 343 11.70 9.09 9.07
CA VAL A 343 11.66 9.02 7.60
C VAL A 343 10.45 9.77 7.06
N VAL A 344 9.27 9.60 7.67
CA VAL A 344 8.06 10.36 7.31
C VAL A 344 8.26 11.87 7.49
N THR A 345 8.91 12.29 8.59
CA THR A 345 9.22 13.71 8.82
C THR A 345 10.11 14.29 7.71
N ILE A 346 11.12 13.54 7.26
CA ILE A 346 11.99 13.93 6.15
C ILE A 346 11.18 14.06 4.85
N TRP A 347 10.34 13.06 4.53
CA TRP A 347 9.48 13.12 3.35
C TRP A 347 8.49 14.28 3.40
N ALA A 348 7.89 14.52 4.56
CA ALA A 348 7.00 15.66 4.76
C ALA A 348 7.71 16.99 4.45
N ALA A 349 8.97 17.16 4.89
CA ALA A 349 9.77 18.35 4.58
C ALA A 349 10.06 18.46 3.08
N ILE A 350 10.55 17.38 2.44
CA ILE A 350 10.91 17.37 1.02
C ILE A 350 9.68 17.69 0.16
N LEU A 351 8.56 17.02 0.40
CA LEU A 351 7.35 17.16 -0.41
C LEU A 351 6.63 18.48 -0.16
N THR A 352 6.66 18.99 1.07
CA THR A 352 5.97 20.27 1.40
C THR A 352 6.76 21.49 0.91
N PHE A 353 8.09 21.45 1.01
CA PHE A 353 8.95 22.60 0.67
C PHE A 353 9.65 22.46 -0.69
N GLY A 354 9.50 21.32 -1.38
CA GLY A 354 10.12 21.07 -2.69
C GLY A 354 9.59 21.92 -3.85
N GLY A 355 8.54 22.72 -3.63
CA GLY A 355 7.97 23.64 -4.61
C GLY A 355 6.89 23.03 -5.51
N GLY A 356 6.25 23.83 -6.36
CA GLY A 356 5.26 23.40 -7.35
C GLY A 356 3.80 23.34 -6.87
N GLY A 357 3.53 23.63 -5.59
CA GLY A 357 2.18 23.69 -5.03
C GLY A 357 1.59 22.34 -4.58
N ASN A 358 0.36 22.38 -4.05
CA ASN A 358 -0.27 21.25 -3.38
C ASN A 358 -0.46 20.03 -4.28
N ASN A 359 -1.01 20.20 -5.48
CA ASN A 359 -1.31 19.12 -6.38
C ASN A 359 -0.04 18.42 -6.89
N LEU A 360 1.05 19.18 -7.16
CA LEU A 360 2.33 18.59 -7.54
C LEU A 360 2.91 17.75 -6.41
N SER A 361 2.95 18.27 -5.18
CA SER A 361 3.45 17.54 -4.01
C SER A 361 2.66 16.25 -3.76
N PHE A 362 1.33 16.34 -3.93
CA PHE A 362 0.44 15.20 -3.76
C PHE A 362 0.70 14.11 -4.83
N LEU A 363 0.77 14.48 -6.12
CA LEU A 363 1.06 13.55 -7.22
C LEU A 363 2.47 12.96 -7.14
N THR A 364 3.46 13.77 -6.76
CA THR A 364 4.84 13.30 -6.57
C THR A 364 4.90 12.26 -5.45
N ALA A 365 4.19 12.49 -4.34
CA ALA A 365 4.10 11.55 -3.23
C ALA A 365 3.45 10.23 -3.66
N ILE A 366 2.33 10.28 -4.38
CA ILE A 366 1.67 9.09 -4.95
C ILE A 366 2.65 8.32 -5.85
N SER A 367 3.25 8.99 -6.82
CA SER A 367 4.15 8.35 -7.78
C SER A 367 5.35 7.72 -7.07
N LEU A 368 5.94 8.41 -6.10
CA LEU A 368 7.07 7.91 -5.33
C LEU A 368 6.70 6.68 -4.49
N THR A 369 5.54 6.70 -3.84
CA THR A 369 5.00 5.55 -3.11
C THR A 369 4.91 4.33 -4.04
N VAL A 370 4.33 4.51 -5.23
CA VAL A 370 4.12 3.42 -6.19
C VAL A 370 5.42 2.90 -6.76
N VAL A 371 6.33 3.77 -7.25
CA VAL A 371 7.57 3.31 -7.89
C VAL A 371 8.48 2.54 -6.93
N ILE A 372 8.55 2.95 -5.67
CA ILE A 372 9.32 2.23 -4.66
C ILE A 372 8.78 0.81 -4.48
N TYR A 373 7.46 0.69 -4.35
CA TYR A 373 6.87 -0.63 -4.10
C TYR A 373 6.79 -1.50 -5.35
N LEU A 374 6.68 -0.92 -6.55
CA LEU A 374 6.73 -1.68 -7.80
C LEU A 374 8.03 -2.49 -7.93
N VAL A 375 9.17 -1.99 -7.42
CA VAL A 375 10.41 -2.78 -7.37
C VAL A 375 10.22 -4.05 -6.53
N GLY A 376 9.53 -3.94 -5.40
CA GLY A 376 9.15 -5.09 -4.58
C GLY A 376 8.25 -6.08 -5.34
N TYR A 377 7.28 -5.58 -6.10
CA TYR A 377 6.41 -6.42 -6.93
C TYR A 377 7.14 -7.07 -8.11
N LEU A 378 8.15 -6.42 -8.70
CA LEU A 378 9.01 -7.07 -9.69
C LEU A 378 9.71 -8.28 -9.08
N LEU A 379 10.32 -8.11 -7.91
CA LEU A 379 10.94 -9.22 -7.18
C LEU A 379 9.93 -10.32 -6.82
N PHE A 380 8.73 -9.94 -6.41
CA PHE A 380 7.62 -10.84 -6.10
C PHE A 380 7.21 -11.71 -7.30
N PHE A 381 6.95 -11.10 -8.47
CA PHE A 381 6.56 -11.87 -9.66
C PHE A 381 7.69 -12.75 -10.20
N ILE A 382 8.94 -12.25 -10.18
CA ILE A 382 10.12 -13.07 -10.54
C ILE A 382 10.25 -14.24 -9.56
N GLY A 383 10.08 -14.00 -8.25
CA GLY A 383 10.07 -15.04 -7.23
C GLY A 383 8.97 -16.07 -7.47
N TYR A 384 7.76 -15.63 -7.82
CA TYR A 384 6.67 -16.55 -8.16
C TYR A 384 7.00 -17.43 -9.39
N LEU A 385 7.60 -16.86 -10.44
CA LEU A 385 8.07 -17.64 -11.59
C LEU A 385 9.12 -18.68 -11.16
N VAL A 386 10.05 -18.32 -10.28
CA VAL A 386 11.03 -19.28 -9.72
C VAL A 386 10.32 -20.39 -8.94
N LEU A 387 9.28 -20.08 -8.16
CA LEU A 387 8.45 -21.10 -7.48
C LEU A 387 7.86 -22.09 -8.49
N ILE A 388 7.29 -21.60 -9.60
CA ILE A 388 6.62 -22.44 -10.59
C ILE A 388 7.61 -23.28 -11.41
N PHE A 389 8.81 -22.76 -11.73
CA PHE A 389 9.78 -23.48 -12.56
C PHE A 389 10.75 -24.35 -11.76
N LYS A 390 11.23 -23.89 -10.60
CA LYS A 390 12.32 -24.54 -9.86
C LYS A 390 11.86 -25.22 -8.56
N LYS A 391 10.73 -24.81 -7.97
CA LYS A 391 10.23 -25.30 -6.68
C LYS A 391 8.78 -25.83 -6.78
N SER A 392 8.43 -26.37 -7.93
CA SER A 392 7.05 -26.84 -8.22
C SER A 392 6.60 -28.01 -7.33
N SER A 393 7.52 -28.77 -6.75
CA SER A 393 7.25 -29.90 -5.84
C SER A 393 6.79 -29.48 -4.45
N LEU A 394 7.01 -28.23 -4.04
CA LEU A 394 6.59 -27.74 -2.72
C LEU A 394 5.08 -27.86 -2.56
N LYS A 395 4.63 -28.43 -1.44
CA LYS A 395 3.22 -28.54 -1.09
C LYS A 395 2.62 -27.16 -0.80
N ARG A 396 1.42 -26.91 -1.31
CA ARG A 396 0.69 -25.68 -1.13
C ARG A 396 -0.81 -25.93 -1.16
N THR A 397 -1.52 -25.28 -0.26
CA THR A 397 -2.96 -25.48 -0.09
C THR A 397 -3.76 -24.88 -1.24
N TYR A 398 -3.37 -23.72 -1.73
CA TYR A 398 -3.97 -23.05 -2.88
C TYR A 398 -3.02 -23.07 -4.07
N GLN A 399 -3.58 -23.25 -5.26
CA GLN A 399 -2.86 -23.13 -6.53
C GLN A 399 -3.76 -22.45 -7.54
N ILE A 400 -3.20 -21.55 -8.35
CA ILE A 400 -3.95 -20.92 -9.44
C ILE A 400 -4.45 -22.01 -10.39
N PRO A 401 -5.78 -22.06 -10.68
CA PRO A 401 -6.35 -23.06 -11.57
C PRO A 401 -5.82 -22.93 -13.01
N GLY A 402 -5.85 -24.05 -13.79
CA GLY A 402 -5.44 -24.06 -15.20
C GLY A 402 -4.00 -24.51 -15.45
N GLY A 403 -3.30 -25.01 -14.42
CA GLY A 403 -1.97 -25.62 -14.57
C GLY A 403 -0.84 -24.62 -14.76
N LYS A 404 0.34 -25.14 -15.13
CA LYS A 404 1.60 -24.36 -15.19
C LYS A 404 1.52 -23.18 -16.18
N ILE A 405 0.89 -23.38 -17.34
CA ILE A 405 0.81 -22.35 -18.39
C ILE A 405 0.01 -21.14 -17.89
N VAL A 406 -1.16 -21.37 -17.30
CA VAL A 406 -2.00 -20.28 -16.77
C VAL A 406 -1.29 -19.53 -15.65
N LYS A 407 -0.59 -20.22 -14.75
CA LYS A 407 0.21 -19.60 -13.69
C LYS A 407 1.28 -18.67 -14.23
N VAL A 408 2.00 -19.11 -15.27
CA VAL A 408 3.04 -18.30 -15.94
C VAL A 408 2.42 -17.09 -16.64
N ILE A 409 1.29 -17.25 -17.34
CA ILE A 409 0.60 -16.15 -18.01
C ILE A 409 0.15 -15.10 -16.98
N VAL A 410 -0.48 -15.51 -15.88
CA VAL A 410 -0.92 -14.61 -14.80
C VAL A 410 0.25 -13.82 -14.23
N ALA A 411 1.36 -14.50 -13.93
CA ALA A 411 2.56 -13.84 -13.41
C ALA A 411 3.20 -12.88 -14.41
N LEU A 412 3.25 -13.25 -15.69
CA LEU A 412 3.81 -12.38 -16.74
C LEU A 412 2.93 -11.15 -16.99
N ILE A 413 1.61 -11.28 -16.95
CA ILE A 413 0.71 -10.13 -17.06
C ILE A 413 1.00 -9.13 -15.92
N GLY A 414 1.05 -9.58 -14.67
CA GLY A 414 1.35 -8.72 -13.54
C GLY A 414 2.76 -8.11 -13.60
N LEU A 415 3.76 -8.90 -14.02
CA LEU A 415 5.15 -8.45 -14.18
C LEU A 415 5.27 -7.37 -15.26
N VAL A 416 4.71 -7.60 -16.44
CA VAL A 416 4.75 -6.64 -17.58
C VAL A 416 4.00 -5.36 -17.21
N THR A 417 2.84 -5.47 -16.57
CA THR A 417 2.09 -4.30 -16.09
C THR A 417 2.89 -3.51 -15.05
N SER A 418 3.60 -4.20 -14.15
CA SER A 418 4.46 -3.54 -13.16
C SER A 418 5.65 -2.82 -13.82
N ILE A 419 6.28 -3.43 -14.82
CA ILE A 419 7.38 -2.80 -15.60
C ILE A 419 6.84 -1.57 -16.34
N PHE A 420 5.70 -1.70 -17.00
CA PHE A 420 5.07 -0.58 -17.71
C PHE A 420 4.78 0.58 -16.74
N ALA A 421 4.11 0.31 -15.62
CA ALA A 421 3.80 1.32 -14.62
C ALA A 421 5.06 1.98 -14.05
N LEU A 422 6.12 1.21 -13.79
CA LEU A 422 7.39 1.73 -13.30
C LEU A 422 8.04 2.66 -14.35
N CYS A 423 8.12 2.24 -15.60
CA CYS A 423 8.74 3.04 -16.66
C CYS A 423 7.98 4.35 -16.93
N ILE A 424 6.64 4.28 -16.99
CA ILE A 424 5.81 5.45 -17.28
C ILE A 424 5.77 6.45 -16.13
N SER A 425 6.02 6.03 -14.88
CA SER A 425 5.96 6.88 -13.69
C SER A 425 6.88 8.09 -13.73
N PHE A 426 7.97 8.01 -14.48
CA PHE A 426 8.95 9.10 -14.58
C PHE A 426 8.57 10.18 -15.59
N VAL A 427 7.48 10.00 -16.33
CA VAL A 427 6.92 11.03 -17.22
C VAL A 427 6.05 11.96 -16.38
N PRO A 428 6.18 13.30 -16.51
CA PRO A 428 5.29 14.23 -15.82
C PRO A 428 3.83 14.06 -16.25
N PRO A 429 2.88 13.99 -15.30
CA PRO A 429 1.46 13.92 -15.63
C PRO A 429 0.96 15.19 -16.35
N ALA A 430 0.04 15.03 -17.30
CA ALA A 430 -0.56 16.16 -18.04
C ALA A 430 -1.30 17.17 -17.14
N SER A 431 -1.67 16.78 -15.93
CA SER A 431 -2.33 17.63 -14.93
C SER A 431 -1.37 18.58 -14.20
N ILE A 432 -0.05 18.44 -14.38
CA ILE A 432 0.98 19.29 -13.79
C ILE A 432 1.31 20.43 -14.77
N ALA A 433 1.56 21.64 -14.24
CA ALA A 433 2.01 22.77 -15.06
C ALA A 433 3.40 22.49 -15.64
N ALA A 434 3.62 22.79 -16.93
CA ALA A 434 4.86 22.46 -17.65
C ALA A 434 6.15 22.92 -16.95
N LYS A 435 6.13 24.08 -16.28
CA LYS A 435 7.30 24.55 -15.52
C LYS A 435 7.61 23.72 -14.25
N SER A 436 6.73 22.81 -13.85
CA SER A 436 6.91 21.92 -12.71
C SER A 436 7.42 20.53 -13.11
N ASP A 437 7.53 20.24 -14.42
CA ASP A 437 7.93 18.93 -14.95
C ASP A 437 9.33 18.53 -14.47
N THR A 438 10.30 19.46 -14.53
CA THR A 438 11.66 19.21 -14.07
C THR A 438 11.69 18.88 -12.56
N THR A 439 10.93 19.62 -11.75
CA THR A 439 10.86 19.38 -10.29
C THR A 439 10.33 17.97 -10.00
N TYR A 440 9.24 17.58 -10.65
CA TYR A 440 8.68 16.23 -10.53
C TYR A 440 9.69 15.14 -10.89
N MET A 441 10.31 15.25 -12.09
CA MET A 441 11.26 14.24 -12.58
C MET A 441 12.50 14.13 -11.68
N VAL A 442 13.05 15.27 -11.22
CA VAL A 442 14.26 15.28 -10.36
C VAL A 442 13.95 14.68 -8.99
N ILE A 443 12.89 15.13 -8.32
CA ILE A 443 12.52 14.58 -6.99
C ILE A 443 12.25 13.09 -7.11
N LEU A 444 11.45 12.67 -8.08
CA LEU A 444 11.08 11.26 -8.25
C LEU A 444 12.30 10.39 -8.56
N SER A 445 13.15 10.80 -9.51
CA SER A 445 14.31 10.01 -9.95
C SER A 445 15.36 9.88 -8.86
N ILE A 446 15.74 10.98 -8.20
CA ILE A 446 16.75 10.95 -7.13
C ILE A 446 16.23 10.12 -5.95
N SER A 447 14.99 10.37 -5.53
CA SER A 447 14.38 9.64 -4.41
C SER A 447 14.27 8.15 -4.70
N PHE A 448 13.88 7.78 -5.91
CA PHE A 448 13.81 6.39 -6.36
C PHE A 448 15.18 5.70 -6.32
N ILE A 449 16.20 6.29 -6.94
CA ILE A 449 17.56 5.71 -6.97
C ILE A 449 18.10 5.53 -5.56
N VAL A 450 18.01 6.57 -4.73
CA VAL A 450 18.48 6.51 -3.33
C VAL A 450 17.75 5.39 -2.58
N THR A 451 16.42 5.34 -2.68
CA THR A 451 15.61 4.36 -1.94
C THR A 451 15.89 2.93 -2.39
N VAL A 452 16.05 2.68 -3.69
CA VAL A 452 16.34 1.34 -4.21
C VAL A 452 17.70 0.84 -3.73
N LEU A 453 18.68 1.71 -3.56
CA LEU A 453 20.03 1.33 -3.10
C LEU A 453 20.08 1.03 -1.60
N ILE A 454 19.28 1.69 -0.76
CA ILE A 454 19.34 1.59 0.70
C ILE A 454 19.32 0.14 1.23
N PRO A 455 18.36 -0.73 0.86
CA PRO A 455 18.31 -2.09 1.42
C PRO A 455 19.53 -2.92 1.06
N PHE A 456 20.10 -2.72 -0.12
CA PHE A 456 21.30 -3.42 -0.54
C PHE A 456 22.55 -2.93 0.18
N ILE A 457 22.64 -1.64 0.51
CA ILE A 457 23.70 -1.06 1.32
C ILE A 457 23.59 -1.57 2.77
N ILE A 458 22.38 -1.52 3.36
CA ILE A 458 22.14 -2.04 4.72
C ILE A 458 22.57 -3.51 4.79
N TYR A 459 22.11 -4.33 3.84
CA TYR A 459 22.46 -5.73 3.79
C TYR A 459 23.97 -5.95 3.68
N ALA A 460 24.66 -5.25 2.77
CA ALA A 460 26.11 -5.40 2.56
C ALA A 460 26.95 -4.94 3.77
N VAL A 461 26.51 -3.91 4.48
CA VAL A 461 27.21 -3.41 5.68
C VAL A 461 27.00 -4.36 6.86
N HIS A 462 25.79 -4.92 6.98
CA HIS A 462 25.44 -5.82 8.07
C HIS A 462 26.15 -7.17 7.92
N ASP A 463 26.18 -7.72 6.72
CA ASP A 463 26.84 -9.00 6.41
C ASP A 463 28.34 -9.02 6.75
N LYS A 464 28.99 -7.85 6.70
CA LYS A 464 30.41 -7.70 7.07
C LYS A 464 30.67 -7.67 8.59
N LYS A 465 29.65 -7.41 9.42
CA LYS A 465 29.82 -7.25 10.87
C LYS A 465 29.63 -8.56 11.67
N ASP A 466 28.87 -9.51 11.14
CA ASP A 466 28.42 -10.68 11.90
C ASP A 466 29.35 -11.90 11.84
N ILE A 467 30.48 -11.83 11.15
CA ILE A 467 31.42 -12.95 11.06
C ILE A 467 32.80 -12.49 11.49
N SER A 468 33.02 -12.38 12.80
CA SER A 468 34.39 -12.45 13.35
C SER A 468 34.74 -13.93 13.54
N PRO A 469 35.83 -14.45 12.91
CA PRO A 469 36.29 -15.81 13.16
C PRO A 469 36.62 -16.13 14.64
N LYS A 470 36.71 -15.10 15.46
CA LYS A 470 36.96 -15.25 16.91
C LYS A 470 35.74 -15.71 17.72
N ASP A 471 34.52 -15.49 17.20
CA ASP A 471 33.28 -15.85 17.91
C ASP A 471 32.91 -17.33 17.71
N ILE A 472 33.51 -18.01 16.73
CA ILE A 472 33.21 -19.40 16.39
C ILE A 472 34.05 -20.37 17.26
N THR A 473 35.19 -19.95 17.82
CA THR A 473 36.16 -20.84 18.50
C THR A 473 35.80 -21.21 19.93
N HIS A 474 34.74 -20.61 20.50
CA HIS A 474 34.33 -20.85 21.91
C HIS A 474 32.88 -21.34 22.07
N LEU A 475 32.22 -21.70 20.98
CA LEU A 475 30.82 -22.16 21.03
C LEU A 475 30.76 -23.71 21.02
N ASP A 476 29.99 -24.27 21.96
CA ASP A 476 29.67 -25.69 21.99
C ASP A 476 28.81 -26.06 20.79
N SER A 477 28.85 -27.30 20.35
CA SER A 477 28.13 -27.76 19.14
C SER A 477 26.61 -27.49 19.17
N SER A 478 26.02 -27.35 20.37
CA SER A 478 24.63 -26.96 20.57
C SER A 478 24.37 -25.45 20.31
N ASP A 479 25.39 -24.62 20.47
CA ASP A 479 25.29 -23.18 20.25
C ASP A 479 25.58 -22.81 18.81
N ILE A 480 26.39 -23.60 18.09
CA ILE A 480 26.63 -23.42 16.65
C ILE A 480 25.33 -23.48 15.86
N ASN A 481 24.39 -24.33 16.27
CA ASN A 481 23.07 -24.43 15.62
C ASN A 481 22.16 -23.21 15.90
N LYS A 482 22.40 -22.44 16.95
CA LYS A 482 21.66 -21.19 17.23
C LYS A 482 22.24 -20.00 16.47
N PHE A 483 23.52 -20.04 16.12
CA PHE A 483 24.25 -18.95 15.47
C PHE A 483 24.57 -19.20 13.99
N THR A 484 24.40 -20.42 13.49
CA THR A 484 24.48 -20.70 12.06
C THR A 484 23.24 -20.13 11.38
N HIS A 485 23.30 -18.85 11.09
CA HIS A 485 22.40 -18.18 10.19
C HIS A 485 22.37 -18.95 8.85
N PRO A 486 21.23 -19.06 8.17
CA PRO A 486 21.14 -19.60 6.80
C PRO A 486 22.19 -19.04 5.82
N ARG A 487 22.67 -17.83 6.09
CA ARG A 487 23.81 -17.16 5.38
C ARG A 487 25.11 -17.97 5.34
N ALA A 488 25.49 -18.57 6.44
CA ALA A 488 26.77 -19.30 6.53
C ALA A 488 26.77 -20.59 5.72
N ARG A 489 25.56 -21.11 5.35
CA ARG A 489 25.38 -22.36 4.62
C ARG A 489 24.95 -22.17 3.17
N GLY A 490 24.66 -20.95 2.69
CA GLY A 490 24.05 -20.72 1.39
C GLY A 490 22.62 -21.26 1.26
N GLU A 491 21.96 -21.51 2.39
CA GLU A 491 20.62 -22.06 2.46
C GLU A 491 19.54 -20.97 2.43
N HIS A 492 18.33 -21.35 2.04
CA HIS A 492 17.19 -20.42 1.97
C HIS A 492 16.74 -19.98 3.37
N ILE A 493 16.18 -18.78 3.48
CA ILE A 493 15.77 -18.12 4.74
C ILE A 493 14.80 -18.97 5.56
N ILE A 494 13.94 -19.73 4.91
CA ILE A 494 13.01 -20.69 5.53
C ILE A 494 12.93 -21.89 4.60
N ASN A 495 13.65 -22.95 4.93
CA ASN A 495 13.52 -24.22 4.21
C ASN A 495 12.47 -25.09 4.95
N PRO A 496 11.41 -25.57 4.28
CA PRO A 496 10.45 -26.47 4.88
C PRO A 496 11.09 -27.76 5.45
N ASP A 497 12.20 -28.22 4.87
CA ASP A 497 12.92 -29.42 5.27
C ASP A 497 13.73 -29.22 6.56
N ASP A 498 14.17 -28.00 6.88
CA ASP A 498 14.92 -27.70 8.11
C ASP A 498 14.07 -27.84 9.39
N LYS A 499 12.74 -27.65 9.29
CA LYS A 499 11.82 -27.89 10.42
C LYS A 499 11.69 -29.37 10.81
N HIS A 500 11.96 -30.28 9.90
CA HIS A 500 11.95 -31.72 10.20
C HIS A 500 13.22 -32.19 10.91
N ILE A 501 14.35 -31.56 10.66
CA ILE A 501 15.63 -31.88 11.30
C ILE A 501 15.63 -31.42 12.77
N MET A 502 15.06 -30.23 13.05
CA MET A 502 14.96 -29.73 14.43
C MET A 502 14.06 -30.55 15.37
N ASN A 503 13.16 -31.39 14.82
CA ASN A 503 12.28 -32.22 15.63
C ASN A 503 12.80 -33.65 15.85
N GLN A 504 13.87 -34.08 15.17
CA GLN A 504 14.46 -35.41 15.37
C GLN A 504 15.49 -35.43 16.51
N ASP A 505 16.08 -34.28 16.88
CA ASP A 505 17.02 -34.23 18.02
C ASP A 505 16.33 -33.98 19.38
N LYS A 506 14.99 -34.15 19.46
CA LYS A 506 14.21 -34.10 20.71
C LYS A 506 13.46 -35.39 21.05
N LEU A 507 14.00 -36.53 20.63
CA LEU A 507 13.59 -37.85 21.14
C LEU A 507 14.73 -38.50 21.91
#